data_219021b91887848ed4416de9d64b9a40
#
_entry.id   219021b91887848ed4416de9d64b9a40
#
_cell.length_a   1.000
_cell.length_b   1.000
_cell.length_c   1.000
_cell.angle_alpha   90.00
_cell.angle_beta   90.00
_cell.angle_gamma   90.00
#
_symmetry.space_group_name_H-M   'P 1'
#
loop_
_entity.id
_entity.type
_entity.pdbx_description
1 polymer ?
#
loop_
_entity_poly.entity_id
_entity_poly.type
_entity_poly.pdbx_seq_one_letter_code
_entity_poly.pdbx_strand_id
1 'polypeptide(L)'
;MTENIITETRPSIYGLTRDQLIEWAIENGEKKFRATQVWDWLYRKRVQSFEEMSNLSAAFIDKLNEHFILNPLEQVVVQESADGTVKYLFMLPDKMMIETVLMRQSYGLSVCVTTQVGCNMGCTFCASGILKKERDVTAGEIVSQIMLVQKYFDERGLDERVSHVVVMGIGEPFDNYEHLMNFLRVINDDNGLAIGARHITVSTCGFMPAKIKEFAHENLQINLAISLHAPNNELRTSLMRITRNAPLEKLFEAIDYYTETTNRRVTYEYIMLSGENDSPEIAQQLADLIKPRNKLSYVNLIPYNPVAEHIKYERSTKDNTAKFYDVLKKNGINCVVRQEHGTDIDAACGQLRSCLLYTSDAADEGLGV
;
A
#
# COMPACT_ATOMS: atom_id res chain seq x y z
N MET A 1 -1.46 0.31 -38.76
CA MET A 1 -0.02 0.38 -38.47
C MET A 1 0.10 0.00 -37.00
N THR A 2 0.55 -1.21 -36.73
CA THR A 2 0.83 -1.65 -35.33
C THR A 2 2.14 -0.96 -34.93
N GLU A 3 2.03 0.08 -34.12
CA GLU A 3 3.19 0.62 -33.44
C GLU A 3 3.81 -0.52 -32.62
N ASN A 4 5.06 -0.83 -32.92
CA ASN A 4 5.88 -1.70 -32.08
C ASN A 4 6.03 -0.98 -30.72
N ILE A 5 5.22 -1.36 -29.74
CA ILE A 5 5.39 -0.93 -28.37
C ILE A 5 6.70 -1.56 -27.90
N ILE A 6 7.78 -0.79 -27.95
CA ILE A 6 9.04 -1.17 -27.29
C ILE A 6 8.75 -1.06 -25.80
N THR A 7 8.39 -2.19 -25.18
CA THR A 7 8.29 -2.25 -23.73
C THR A 7 9.70 -2.11 -23.14
N GLU A 8 9.91 -1.10 -22.30
CA GLU A 8 11.14 -0.95 -21.52
C GLU A 8 11.40 -2.22 -20.71
N THR A 9 12.54 -2.84 -20.92
CA THR A 9 12.91 -4.11 -20.27
C THR A 9 13.90 -3.94 -19.12
N ARG A 10 14.53 -2.76 -19.02
CA ARG A 10 15.48 -2.49 -17.92
C ARG A 10 14.72 -2.30 -16.61
N PRO A 11 15.20 -2.90 -15.51
CA PRO A 11 14.61 -2.67 -14.20
C PRO A 11 14.81 -1.23 -13.72
N SER A 12 13.92 -0.75 -12.87
CA SER A 12 14.17 0.51 -12.17
C SER A 12 15.25 0.35 -11.11
N ILE A 13 16.19 1.29 -11.06
CA ILE A 13 17.23 1.34 -10.03
C ILE A 13 16.65 1.44 -8.61
N TYR A 14 15.47 2.03 -8.46
CA TYR A 14 14.75 2.11 -7.19
C TYR A 14 14.34 0.73 -6.62
N GLY A 15 14.43 -0.34 -7.43
CA GLY A 15 14.15 -1.71 -6.97
C GLY A 15 15.31 -2.35 -6.21
N LEU A 16 16.50 -1.78 -6.27
CA LEU A 16 17.67 -2.29 -5.58
C LEU A 16 17.73 -1.76 -4.15
N THR A 17 18.00 -2.65 -3.20
CA THR A 17 18.46 -2.23 -1.87
C THR A 17 19.86 -1.60 -1.98
N ARG A 18 20.26 -0.86 -0.94
CA ARG A 18 21.59 -0.23 -0.93
C ARG A 18 22.73 -1.25 -1.08
N ASP A 19 22.59 -2.41 -0.44
CA ASP A 19 23.60 -3.47 -0.54
C ASP A 19 23.63 -4.09 -1.93
N GLN A 20 22.49 -4.35 -2.56
CA GLN A 20 22.41 -4.81 -3.95
C GLN A 20 23.01 -3.81 -4.95
N LEU A 21 22.79 -2.50 -4.74
CA LEU A 21 23.43 -1.47 -5.57
C LEU A 21 24.95 -1.45 -5.39
N ILE A 22 25.45 -1.69 -4.17
CA ILE A 22 26.88 -1.80 -3.89
C ILE A 22 27.47 -3.03 -4.61
N GLU A 23 26.82 -4.18 -4.50
CA GLU A 23 27.23 -5.42 -5.17
C GLU A 23 27.29 -5.22 -6.69
N TRP A 24 26.21 -4.69 -7.28
CA TRP A 24 26.17 -4.38 -8.72
C TRP A 24 27.31 -3.44 -9.15
N ALA A 25 27.57 -2.37 -8.38
CA ALA A 25 28.64 -1.43 -8.72
C ALA A 25 30.04 -2.12 -8.71
N ILE A 26 30.29 -2.97 -7.71
CA ILE A 26 31.56 -3.74 -7.62
C ILE A 26 31.71 -4.70 -8.80
N GLU A 27 30.66 -5.44 -9.15
CA GLU A 27 30.63 -6.36 -10.30
C GLU A 27 30.87 -5.62 -11.63
N ASN A 28 30.48 -4.36 -11.71
CA ASN A 28 30.70 -3.48 -12.87
C ASN A 28 32.02 -2.67 -12.80
N GLY A 29 32.95 -3.08 -11.91
CA GLY A 29 34.30 -2.51 -11.82
C GLY A 29 34.38 -1.16 -11.08
N GLU A 30 33.33 -0.79 -10.34
CA GLU A 30 33.30 0.43 -9.55
C GLU A 30 33.59 0.17 -8.06
N LYS A 31 34.00 1.22 -7.35
CA LYS A 31 34.26 1.13 -5.93
C LYS A 31 32.96 1.32 -5.12
N LYS A 32 32.85 0.65 -3.97
CA LYS A 32 31.70 0.72 -3.05
C LYS A 32 31.20 2.15 -2.81
N PHE A 33 32.07 3.13 -2.65
CA PHE A 33 31.66 4.52 -2.37
C PHE A 33 30.91 5.17 -3.55
N ARG A 34 31.09 4.68 -4.78
CA ARG A 34 30.36 5.17 -5.96
C ARG A 34 28.88 4.81 -5.87
N ALA A 35 28.56 3.59 -5.43
CA ALA A 35 27.19 3.20 -5.15
C ALA A 35 26.55 4.07 -4.05
N THR A 36 27.32 4.41 -3.01
CA THR A 36 26.85 5.33 -1.96
C THR A 36 26.56 6.73 -2.51
N GLN A 37 27.37 7.22 -3.46
CA GLN A 37 27.09 8.49 -4.14
C GLN A 37 25.82 8.42 -4.98
N VAL A 38 25.62 7.33 -5.77
CA VAL A 38 24.37 7.10 -6.52
C VAL A 38 23.19 7.11 -5.56
N TRP A 39 23.26 6.39 -4.43
CA TRP A 39 22.21 6.32 -3.41
C TRP A 39 21.81 7.71 -2.87
N ASP A 40 22.80 8.56 -2.59
CA ASP A 40 22.58 9.95 -2.14
C ASP A 40 21.88 10.79 -3.24
N TRP A 41 22.30 10.64 -4.49
CA TRP A 41 21.66 11.31 -5.62
C TRP A 41 20.20 10.88 -5.80
N LEU A 42 19.92 9.58 -5.70
CA LEU A 42 18.57 9.03 -5.87
C LEU A 42 17.61 9.54 -4.80
N TYR A 43 17.97 9.43 -3.53
CA TYR A 43 17.00 9.57 -2.43
C TYR A 43 17.08 10.88 -1.68
N ARG A 44 18.25 11.52 -1.61
CA ARG A 44 18.41 12.81 -0.93
C ARG A 44 18.32 13.99 -1.88
N LYS A 45 19.00 13.91 -3.01
CA LYS A 45 18.96 14.96 -4.04
C LYS A 45 17.79 14.80 -5.00
N ARG A 46 17.26 13.58 -5.12
CA ARG A 46 16.08 13.23 -5.91
C ARG A 46 16.18 13.68 -7.37
N VAL A 47 17.31 13.36 -8.00
CA VAL A 47 17.57 13.68 -9.41
C VAL A 47 16.53 13.04 -10.33
N GLN A 48 16.34 13.63 -11.49
CA GLN A 48 15.39 13.15 -12.51
C GLN A 48 16.08 12.38 -13.64
N SER A 49 17.41 12.43 -13.72
CA SER A 49 18.21 11.64 -14.65
C SER A 49 19.57 11.28 -14.02
N PHE A 50 20.25 10.26 -14.57
CA PHE A 50 21.58 9.90 -14.09
C PHE A 50 22.64 10.94 -14.48
N GLU A 51 22.41 11.73 -15.55
CA GLU A 51 23.28 12.81 -16.01
C GLU A 51 23.43 13.93 -14.99
N GLU A 52 22.46 14.12 -14.11
CA GLU A 52 22.52 15.11 -13.03
C GLU A 52 23.53 14.74 -11.93
N MET A 53 24.01 13.48 -11.91
CA MET A 53 24.94 12.96 -10.89
C MET A 53 26.38 13.46 -11.15
N SER A 54 26.60 14.76 -11.02
CA SER A 54 27.79 15.50 -11.50
C SER A 54 29.14 15.05 -10.92
N ASN A 55 29.18 14.28 -9.83
CA ASN A 55 30.40 13.73 -9.22
C ASN A 55 30.71 12.29 -9.65
N LEU A 56 29.96 11.74 -10.62
CA LEU A 56 30.20 10.44 -11.23
C LEU A 56 30.91 10.63 -12.59
N SER A 57 31.66 9.62 -13.01
CA SER A 57 32.28 9.62 -14.36
C SER A 57 31.22 9.35 -15.43
N ALA A 58 31.41 9.92 -16.63
CA ALA A 58 30.53 9.64 -17.77
C ALA A 58 30.41 8.15 -18.04
N ALA A 59 31.50 7.38 -17.99
CA ALA A 59 31.50 5.95 -18.20
C ALA A 59 30.66 5.19 -17.15
N PHE A 60 30.53 5.68 -15.92
CA PHE A 60 29.68 5.08 -14.91
C PHE A 60 28.20 5.46 -15.11
N ILE A 61 27.94 6.70 -15.53
CA ILE A 61 26.59 7.15 -15.94
C ILE A 61 26.09 6.32 -17.13
N ASP A 62 26.94 6.07 -18.13
CA ASP A 62 26.60 5.22 -19.28
C ASP A 62 26.21 3.80 -18.82
N LYS A 63 26.96 3.20 -17.88
CA LYS A 63 26.59 1.89 -17.29
C LYS A 63 25.26 1.93 -16.55
N LEU A 64 24.99 2.98 -15.79
CA LEU A 64 23.69 3.13 -15.11
C LEU A 64 22.55 3.17 -16.12
N ASN A 65 22.70 3.96 -17.20
CA ASN A 65 21.72 4.06 -18.29
C ASN A 65 21.56 2.75 -19.07
N GLU A 66 22.62 1.97 -19.22
CA GLU A 66 22.57 0.67 -19.91
C GLU A 66 21.76 -0.36 -19.11
N HIS A 67 21.88 -0.36 -17.78
CA HIS A 67 21.32 -1.40 -16.92
C HIS A 67 20.00 -1.02 -16.27
N PHE A 68 19.71 0.26 -16.08
CA PHE A 68 18.57 0.73 -15.32
C PHE A 68 17.79 1.86 -15.99
N ILE A 69 16.53 1.97 -15.60
CA ILE A 69 15.76 3.22 -15.71
C ILE A 69 15.65 3.84 -14.33
N LEU A 70 15.57 5.17 -14.27
CA LEU A 70 15.44 5.88 -13.00
C LEU A 70 14.02 5.72 -12.46
N ASN A 71 13.04 6.25 -13.18
CA ASN A 71 11.63 6.18 -12.79
C ASN A 71 10.80 5.52 -13.89
N PRO A 72 10.21 4.36 -13.63
CA PRO A 72 9.42 3.63 -14.60
C PRO A 72 7.99 4.14 -14.75
N LEU A 73 7.51 5.03 -13.87
CA LEU A 73 6.11 5.44 -13.83
C LEU A 73 5.90 6.77 -14.56
N GLU A 74 4.81 6.85 -15.31
CA GLU A 74 4.29 8.09 -15.90
C GLU A 74 3.04 8.55 -15.13
N GLN A 75 3.00 9.82 -14.71
CA GLN A 75 1.82 10.39 -14.06
C GLN A 75 0.78 10.75 -15.12
N VAL A 76 -0.38 10.10 -15.09
CA VAL A 76 -1.46 10.30 -16.07
C VAL A 76 -2.53 11.26 -15.54
N VAL A 77 -3.01 11.03 -14.30
CA VAL A 77 -4.05 11.85 -13.67
C VAL A 77 -3.68 12.17 -12.23
N VAL A 78 -4.05 13.38 -11.80
CA VAL A 78 -4.01 13.80 -10.40
C VAL A 78 -5.38 14.35 -10.04
N GLN A 79 -5.97 13.83 -8.97
CA GLN A 79 -7.23 14.31 -8.40
C GLN A 79 -6.98 14.79 -6.97
N GLU A 80 -7.43 16.00 -6.67
CA GLU A 80 -7.29 16.61 -5.34
C GLU A 80 -8.65 16.70 -4.66
N SER A 81 -8.76 16.15 -3.47
CA SER A 81 -9.95 16.22 -2.61
C SER A 81 -9.98 17.50 -1.81
N ALA A 82 -11.19 17.93 -1.42
CA ALA A 82 -11.40 19.07 -0.54
C ALA A 82 -10.71 18.92 0.84
N ASP A 83 -10.44 17.70 1.30
CA ASP A 83 -9.75 17.41 2.55
C ASP A 83 -8.20 17.41 2.41
N GLY A 84 -7.69 17.72 1.22
CA GLY A 84 -6.26 17.73 0.90
C GLY A 84 -5.67 16.35 0.57
N THR A 85 -6.50 15.32 0.45
CA THR A 85 -6.10 14.01 -0.09
C THR A 85 -5.85 14.15 -1.59
N VAL A 86 -4.79 13.50 -2.10
CA VAL A 86 -4.48 13.51 -3.52
C VAL A 86 -4.39 12.08 -4.04
N LYS A 87 -5.14 11.78 -5.09
CA LYS A 87 -5.08 10.50 -5.79
C LYS A 87 -4.32 10.66 -7.10
N TYR A 88 -3.35 9.80 -7.31
CA TYR A 88 -2.55 9.71 -8.53
C TYR A 88 -2.92 8.47 -9.30
N LEU A 89 -3.08 8.58 -10.62
CA LEU A 89 -3.09 7.48 -11.56
C LEU A 89 -1.75 7.46 -12.28
N PHE A 90 -1.01 6.37 -12.12
CA PHE A 90 0.28 6.15 -12.76
C PHE A 90 0.18 5.08 -13.83
N MET A 91 0.83 5.30 -14.96
CA MET A 91 1.02 4.32 -16.01
C MET A 91 2.37 3.63 -15.85
N LEU A 92 2.34 2.32 -15.90
CA LEU A 92 3.50 1.43 -15.86
C LEU A 92 4.13 1.29 -17.27
N PRO A 93 5.39 0.78 -17.40
CA PRO A 93 6.03 0.60 -18.71
C PRO A 93 5.25 -0.27 -19.71
N ASP A 94 4.49 -1.22 -19.22
CA ASP A 94 3.61 -2.10 -20.00
C ASP A 94 2.21 -1.51 -20.29
N LYS A 95 2.04 -0.20 -20.02
CA LYS A 95 0.78 0.55 -20.20
C LYS A 95 -0.34 0.17 -19.23
N MET A 96 -0.07 -0.68 -18.26
CA MET A 96 -1.02 -0.93 -17.18
C MET A 96 -1.05 0.26 -16.21
N MET A 97 -2.15 0.40 -15.47
CA MET A 97 -2.38 1.53 -14.57
C MET A 97 -2.40 1.08 -13.11
N ILE A 98 -1.88 1.94 -12.25
CA ILE A 98 -2.00 1.78 -10.79
C ILE A 98 -2.38 3.10 -10.14
N GLU A 99 -3.04 3.03 -9.00
CA GLU A 99 -3.41 4.20 -8.20
C GLU A 99 -2.60 4.27 -6.91
N THR A 100 -2.27 5.50 -6.51
CA THR A 100 -1.56 5.85 -5.28
C THR A 100 -2.26 7.00 -4.62
N VAL A 101 -2.38 6.99 -3.29
CA VAL A 101 -3.08 8.04 -2.56
C VAL A 101 -2.16 8.69 -1.54
N LEU A 102 -2.07 10.01 -1.60
CA LEU A 102 -1.46 10.84 -0.58
C LEU A 102 -2.53 11.35 0.38
N MET A 103 -2.34 11.11 1.66
CA MET A 103 -3.23 11.57 2.74
C MET A 103 -2.48 12.54 3.65
N ARG A 104 -3.10 13.68 3.96
CA ARG A 104 -2.61 14.62 4.95
C ARG A 104 -3.17 14.25 6.32
N GLN A 105 -2.30 13.81 7.21
CA GLN A 105 -2.65 13.43 8.57
C GLN A 105 -2.11 14.45 9.56
N SER A 106 -2.71 14.54 10.76
CA SER A 106 -2.21 15.43 11.82
C SER A 106 -0.77 15.11 12.27
N TYR A 107 -0.32 13.87 12.01
CA TYR A 107 1.02 13.38 12.33
C TYR A 107 2.01 13.37 11.14
N GLY A 108 1.61 13.85 9.97
CA GLY A 108 2.44 13.97 8.77
C GLY A 108 1.79 13.46 7.49
N LEU A 109 2.57 13.40 6.42
CA LEU A 109 2.13 12.94 5.12
C LEU A 109 2.22 11.41 5.02
N SER A 110 1.12 10.76 4.68
CA SER A 110 1.01 9.31 4.52
C SER A 110 0.70 8.95 3.08
N VAL A 111 1.46 8.03 2.48
CA VAL A 111 1.21 7.52 1.14
C VAL A 111 0.69 6.09 1.20
N CYS A 112 -0.45 5.85 0.53
CA CYS A 112 -1.00 4.51 0.31
C CYS A 112 -0.50 4.00 -1.04
N VAL A 113 0.31 2.93 -1.02
CA VAL A 113 0.94 2.36 -2.22
C VAL A 113 0.25 1.08 -2.68
N THR A 114 0.23 0.88 -3.99
CA THR A 114 -0.27 -0.30 -4.70
C THR A 114 0.86 -1.30 -4.93
N THR A 115 0.57 -2.61 -4.77
CA THR A 115 1.54 -3.70 -4.90
C THR A 115 1.26 -4.66 -6.05
N GLN A 116 0.09 -4.61 -6.65
CA GLN A 116 -0.30 -5.48 -7.77
C GLN A 116 -1.15 -4.70 -8.77
N VAL A 117 -1.13 -5.11 -10.01
CA VAL A 117 -2.12 -4.71 -11.01
C VAL A 117 -3.28 -5.69 -10.92
N GLY A 118 -4.42 -5.22 -10.36
CA GLY A 118 -5.55 -6.06 -9.99
C GLY A 118 -5.33 -6.87 -8.71
N CYS A 119 -6.28 -7.71 -8.33
CA CYS A 119 -6.24 -8.49 -7.10
C CYS A 119 -7.05 -9.78 -7.19
N ASN A 120 -6.45 -10.92 -6.82
CA ASN A 120 -7.13 -12.23 -6.87
C ASN A 120 -7.83 -12.62 -5.56
N MET A 121 -7.83 -11.76 -4.53
CA MET A 121 -8.42 -12.11 -3.23
C MET A 121 -9.95 -12.18 -3.26
N GLY A 122 -10.60 -11.50 -4.22
CA GLY A 122 -12.03 -11.59 -4.48
C GLY A 122 -12.91 -11.10 -3.33
N CYS A 123 -12.47 -10.06 -2.61
CA CYS A 123 -13.26 -9.41 -1.58
C CYS A 123 -14.48 -8.74 -2.22
N THR A 124 -15.68 -9.10 -1.75
CA THR A 124 -16.95 -8.71 -2.41
C THR A 124 -17.34 -7.25 -2.18
N PHE A 125 -16.64 -6.55 -1.30
CA PHE A 125 -16.86 -5.13 -0.96
C PHE A 125 -15.79 -4.19 -1.53
N CYS A 126 -14.77 -4.72 -2.23
CA CYS A 126 -13.60 -3.95 -2.66
C CYS A 126 -13.56 -3.82 -4.18
N ALA A 127 -13.40 -2.59 -4.70
CA ALA A 127 -13.29 -2.33 -6.13
C ALA A 127 -12.11 -3.07 -6.78
N SER A 128 -10.97 -3.19 -6.08
CA SER A 128 -9.82 -3.96 -6.57
C SER A 128 -10.10 -5.46 -6.76
N GLY A 129 -11.09 -6.02 -6.06
CA GLY A 129 -11.49 -7.42 -6.18
C GLY A 129 -12.27 -7.74 -7.46
N ILE A 130 -12.69 -6.73 -8.22
CA ILE A 130 -13.39 -6.87 -9.52
C ILE A 130 -12.38 -7.19 -10.61
N LEU A 131 -11.20 -6.60 -10.52
CA LEU A 131 -10.12 -6.79 -11.48
C LEU A 131 -9.28 -8.00 -11.08
N LYS A 132 -9.12 -8.96 -11.99
CA LYS A 132 -8.16 -10.06 -11.78
C LYS A 132 -6.74 -9.49 -11.70
N LYS A 133 -5.89 -10.14 -10.92
CA LYS A 133 -4.46 -9.84 -10.90
C LYS A 133 -3.87 -10.13 -12.28
N GLU A 134 -3.26 -9.13 -12.88
CA GLU A 134 -2.49 -9.28 -14.12
C GLU A 134 -1.03 -9.58 -13.82
N ARG A 135 -0.41 -8.79 -12.90
CA ARG A 135 0.96 -9.02 -12.43
C ARG A 135 1.26 -8.37 -11.08
N ASP A 136 2.40 -8.72 -10.54
CA ASP A 136 2.99 -8.01 -9.41
C ASP A 136 3.61 -6.70 -9.87
N VAL A 137 3.54 -5.68 -9.00
CA VAL A 137 4.26 -4.42 -9.15
C VAL A 137 5.65 -4.64 -8.54
N THR A 138 6.72 -4.34 -9.30
CA THR A 138 8.10 -4.54 -8.85
C THR A 138 8.47 -3.59 -7.71
N ALA A 139 9.49 -3.94 -6.93
CA ALA A 139 9.97 -3.08 -5.84
C ALA A 139 10.29 -1.66 -6.32
N GLY A 140 10.92 -1.53 -7.49
CA GLY A 140 11.23 -0.23 -8.09
C GLY A 140 9.99 0.58 -8.47
N GLU A 141 8.97 -0.07 -9.02
CA GLU A 141 7.68 0.57 -9.31
C GLU A 141 6.95 0.99 -8.03
N ILE A 142 7.04 0.20 -6.93
CA ILE A 142 6.43 0.58 -5.65
C ILE A 142 7.16 1.79 -5.04
N VAL A 143 8.50 1.81 -5.04
CA VAL A 143 9.29 2.96 -4.57
C VAL A 143 8.98 4.20 -5.40
N SER A 144 8.84 4.04 -6.72
CA SER A 144 8.58 5.15 -7.65
C SER A 144 7.27 5.87 -7.35
N GLN A 145 6.26 5.19 -6.81
CA GLN A 145 5.02 5.84 -6.35
C GLN A 145 5.33 6.90 -5.30
N ILE A 146 6.19 6.59 -4.32
CA ILE A 146 6.58 7.55 -3.26
C ILE A 146 7.45 8.66 -3.85
N MET A 147 8.38 8.33 -4.74
CA MET A 147 9.28 9.31 -5.36
C MET A 147 8.52 10.35 -6.19
N LEU A 148 7.49 9.93 -6.94
CA LEU A 148 6.65 10.84 -7.71
C LEU A 148 5.77 11.72 -6.82
N VAL A 149 5.21 11.17 -5.73
CA VAL A 149 4.50 11.97 -4.73
C VAL A 149 5.44 12.99 -4.08
N GLN A 150 6.69 12.61 -3.76
CA GLN A 150 7.67 13.55 -3.21
C GLN A 150 8.05 14.65 -4.22
N LYS A 151 8.21 14.28 -5.50
CA LYS A 151 8.45 15.23 -6.59
C LYS A 151 7.36 16.30 -6.70
N TYR A 152 6.10 15.92 -6.48
CA TYR A 152 4.97 16.87 -6.45
C TYR A 152 5.19 18.02 -5.44
N PHE A 153 5.80 17.75 -4.27
CA PHE A 153 6.15 18.79 -3.30
C PHE A 153 7.39 19.58 -3.69
N ASP A 154 8.43 18.89 -4.15
CA ASP A 154 9.69 19.51 -4.56
C ASP A 154 9.48 20.55 -5.69
N GLU A 155 8.68 20.24 -6.70
CA GLU A 155 8.36 21.12 -7.82
C GLU A 155 7.54 22.36 -7.40
N ARG A 156 6.80 22.27 -6.30
CA ARG A 156 6.02 23.39 -5.73
C ARG A 156 6.81 24.20 -4.71
N GLY A 157 8.06 23.83 -4.45
CA GLY A 157 8.89 24.46 -3.42
C GLY A 157 8.33 24.30 -2.00
N LEU A 158 7.55 23.24 -1.76
CA LEU A 158 6.99 22.94 -0.46
C LEU A 158 8.00 22.10 0.33
N ASP A 159 8.37 22.57 1.53
CA ASP A 159 9.22 21.84 2.47
C ASP A 159 8.40 20.76 3.21
N GLU A 160 7.79 19.88 2.41
CA GLU A 160 6.97 18.77 2.90
C GLU A 160 7.61 17.44 2.50
N ARG A 161 7.54 16.45 3.40
CA ARG A 161 8.14 15.14 3.20
C ARG A 161 7.17 14.04 3.50
N VAL A 162 7.13 13.02 2.63
CA VAL A 162 6.46 11.76 2.93
C VAL A 162 7.12 11.12 4.14
N SER A 163 6.34 10.95 5.21
CA SER A 163 6.81 10.47 6.52
C SER A 163 6.20 9.14 6.93
N HIS A 164 5.08 8.75 6.33
CA HIS A 164 4.35 7.52 6.62
C HIS A 164 3.98 6.79 5.33
N VAL A 165 3.95 5.46 5.40
CA VAL A 165 3.53 4.62 4.27
C VAL A 165 2.58 3.54 4.76
N VAL A 166 1.48 3.36 4.03
CA VAL A 166 0.58 2.22 4.22
C VAL A 166 0.53 1.40 2.94
N VAL A 167 0.79 0.11 3.05
CA VAL A 167 0.68 -0.84 1.95
C VAL A 167 -0.72 -1.42 2.00
N MET A 168 -1.68 -0.63 1.51
CA MET A 168 -3.13 -0.89 1.56
C MET A 168 -3.84 -0.49 0.24
N GLY A 169 -3.07 -0.24 -0.82
CA GLY A 169 -3.60 0.01 -2.16
C GLY A 169 -4.08 -1.26 -2.84
N ILE A 170 -4.00 -1.29 -4.16
CA ILE A 170 -4.44 -2.43 -4.96
C ILE A 170 -3.49 -3.61 -4.77
N GLY A 171 -4.06 -4.81 -4.52
CA GLY A 171 -3.32 -6.06 -4.40
C GLY A 171 -3.24 -6.61 -2.98
N GLU A 172 -2.69 -7.83 -2.89
CA GLU A 172 -2.34 -8.49 -1.63
C GLU A 172 -0.80 -8.47 -1.48
N PRO A 173 -0.27 -7.71 -0.52
CA PRO A 173 1.19 -7.54 -0.42
C PRO A 173 1.95 -8.84 -0.20
N PHE A 174 1.36 -9.80 0.53
CA PHE A 174 2.03 -11.07 0.82
C PHE A 174 2.01 -12.05 -0.36
N ASP A 175 1.21 -11.78 -1.40
CA ASP A 175 1.28 -12.47 -2.69
C ASP A 175 2.43 -11.93 -3.58
N ASN A 176 2.99 -10.77 -3.22
CA ASN A 176 4.14 -10.12 -3.85
C ASN A 176 5.30 -9.93 -2.85
N TYR A 177 5.62 -10.96 -2.06
CA TYR A 177 6.42 -10.84 -0.85
C TYR A 177 7.87 -10.36 -1.10
N GLU A 178 8.54 -10.87 -2.13
CA GLU A 178 9.94 -10.51 -2.41
C GLU A 178 10.08 -9.04 -2.80
N HIS A 179 9.23 -8.55 -3.69
CA HIS A 179 9.21 -7.13 -4.05
C HIS A 179 8.78 -6.24 -2.88
N LEU A 180 7.82 -6.70 -2.08
CA LEU A 180 7.43 -6.01 -0.85
C LEU A 180 8.63 -5.84 0.08
N MET A 181 9.39 -6.91 0.35
CA MET A 181 10.51 -6.85 1.28
C MET A 181 11.64 -5.95 0.78
N ASN A 182 11.96 -5.99 -0.51
CA ASN A 182 12.93 -5.07 -1.11
C ASN A 182 12.47 -3.63 -1.00
N PHE A 183 11.22 -3.35 -1.35
CA PHE A 183 10.61 -2.04 -1.18
C PHE A 183 10.73 -1.52 0.25
N LEU A 184 10.36 -2.34 1.26
CA LEU A 184 10.42 -1.97 2.67
C LEU A 184 11.85 -1.65 3.14
N ARG A 185 12.85 -2.42 2.69
CA ARG A 185 14.26 -2.17 2.98
C ARG A 185 14.75 -0.87 2.36
N VAL A 186 14.35 -0.59 1.12
CA VAL A 186 14.72 0.65 0.42
C VAL A 186 14.18 1.89 1.12
N ILE A 187 12.88 1.91 1.44
CA ILE A 187 12.27 3.11 2.04
C ILE A 187 12.66 3.33 3.49
N ASN A 188 13.08 2.26 4.19
CA ASN A 188 13.52 2.34 5.59
C ASN A 188 15.02 2.63 5.75
N ASP A 189 15.84 2.57 4.69
CA ASP A 189 17.28 2.87 4.78
C ASP A 189 17.54 4.29 5.26
N ASP A 190 18.30 4.43 6.36
CA ASP A 190 18.58 5.72 7.02
C ASP A 190 19.37 6.71 6.14
N ASN A 191 20.07 6.20 5.12
CA ASN A 191 20.81 7.00 4.14
C ASN A 191 19.98 7.28 2.88
N GLY A 192 18.75 6.76 2.81
CA GLY A 192 17.82 6.92 1.70
C GLY A 192 16.63 7.80 2.07
N LEU A 193 15.43 7.29 1.82
CA LEU A 193 14.16 7.96 2.19
C LEU A 193 13.98 8.08 3.71
N ALA A 194 14.62 7.21 4.49
CA ALA A 194 14.63 7.21 5.95
C ALA A 194 13.22 7.28 6.58
N ILE A 195 12.26 6.55 5.99
CA ILE A 195 10.93 6.41 6.56
C ILE A 195 11.04 5.39 7.70
N GLY A 196 10.86 5.86 8.93
CA GLY A 196 11.02 5.01 10.12
C GLY A 196 10.11 3.78 10.06
N ALA A 197 10.61 2.60 10.41
CA ALA A 197 9.86 1.35 10.30
C ALA A 197 8.51 1.39 11.02
N ARG A 198 8.39 2.10 12.15
CA ARG A 198 7.13 2.29 12.89
C ARG A 198 6.12 3.20 12.18
N HIS A 199 6.54 3.90 11.15
CA HIS A 199 5.70 4.74 10.29
C HIS A 199 5.24 3.99 9.03
N ILE A 200 5.62 2.72 8.91
CA ILE A 200 5.22 1.86 7.79
C ILE A 200 4.24 0.80 8.32
N THR A 201 3.12 0.63 7.62
CA THR A 201 2.13 -0.40 7.93
C THR A 201 1.89 -1.25 6.69
N VAL A 202 2.03 -2.56 6.83
CA VAL A 202 1.67 -3.54 5.79
C VAL A 202 0.38 -4.22 6.22
N SER A 203 -0.62 -4.24 5.33
CA SER A 203 -1.90 -4.93 5.57
C SER A 203 -2.01 -6.16 4.68
N THR A 204 -2.43 -7.27 5.25
CA THR A 204 -2.70 -8.52 4.52
C THR A 204 -4.07 -9.07 4.86
N CYS A 205 -4.71 -9.74 3.92
CA CYS A 205 -5.92 -10.52 4.21
C CYS A 205 -5.60 -11.86 4.91
N GLY A 206 -4.32 -12.20 5.06
CA GLY A 206 -3.87 -13.39 5.77
C GLY A 206 -4.10 -14.71 5.04
N PHE A 207 -4.21 -14.68 3.70
CA PHE A 207 -4.45 -15.90 2.90
C PHE A 207 -3.27 -16.87 2.91
N MET A 208 -2.07 -16.40 3.27
CA MET A 208 -0.85 -17.19 3.46
C MET A 208 -0.33 -17.04 4.90
N PRO A 209 -0.88 -17.78 5.88
CA PRO A 209 -0.44 -17.68 7.27
C PRO A 209 1.06 -17.93 7.46
N ALA A 210 1.68 -18.75 6.61
CA ALA A 210 3.12 -19.00 6.64
C ALA A 210 3.94 -17.72 6.37
N LYS A 211 3.45 -16.81 5.51
CA LYS A 211 4.13 -15.54 5.24
C LYS A 211 4.05 -14.56 6.43
N ILE A 212 3.01 -14.64 7.26
CA ILE A 212 2.95 -13.89 8.52
C ILE A 212 4.04 -14.37 9.48
N LYS A 213 4.25 -15.70 9.56
CA LYS A 213 5.32 -16.28 10.37
C LYS A 213 6.70 -15.90 9.84
N GLU A 214 6.90 -15.89 8.51
CA GLU A 214 8.15 -15.44 7.86
C GLU A 214 8.40 -13.96 8.16
N PHE A 215 7.38 -13.11 8.04
CA PHE A 215 7.46 -11.68 8.33
C PHE A 215 7.84 -11.37 9.80
N ALA A 216 7.53 -12.27 10.73
CA ALA A 216 7.95 -12.15 12.13
C ALA A 216 9.49 -12.22 12.31
N HIS A 217 10.22 -12.82 11.37
CA HIS A 217 11.68 -12.97 11.40
C HIS A 217 12.42 -11.88 10.60
N GLU A 218 11.69 -11.01 9.91
CA GLU A 218 12.30 -9.88 9.23
C GLU A 218 12.84 -8.86 10.26
N ASN A 219 14.08 -8.42 10.06
CA ASN A 219 14.74 -7.46 10.96
C ASN A 219 14.22 -6.01 10.79
N LEU A 220 12.91 -5.87 10.53
CA LEU A 220 12.24 -4.60 10.32
C LEU A 220 11.09 -4.44 11.32
N GLN A 221 11.04 -3.29 12.03
CA GLN A 221 9.98 -3.02 13.01
C GLN A 221 8.72 -2.41 12.37
N ILE A 222 8.29 -2.98 11.26
CA ILE A 222 7.12 -2.53 10.48
C ILE A 222 5.81 -2.99 11.14
N ASN A 223 4.77 -2.16 11.10
CA ASN A 223 3.47 -2.51 11.65
C ASN A 223 2.74 -3.51 10.74
N LEU A 224 2.15 -4.53 11.36
CA LEU A 224 1.29 -5.50 10.68
C LEU A 224 -0.18 -5.15 10.92
N ALA A 225 -0.95 -5.08 9.84
CA ALA A 225 -2.40 -5.00 9.88
C ALA A 225 -3.01 -6.23 9.21
N ILE A 226 -4.14 -6.69 9.72
CA ILE A 226 -4.89 -7.84 9.20
C ILE A 226 -6.27 -7.38 8.74
N SER A 227 -6.58 -7.54 7.47
CA SER A 227 -7.92 -7.37 6.92
C SER A 227 -8.81 -8.50 7.44
N LEU A 228 -9.44 -8.28 8.61
CA LEU A 228 -10.23 -9.30 9.30
C LEU A 228 -11.69 -9.33 8.83
N HIS A 229 -12.39 -8.21 8.93
CA HIS A 229 -13.72 -7.87 8.44
C HIS A 229 -14.90 -8.74 8.95
N ALA A 230 -14.62 -9.85 9.61
CA ALA A 230 -15.63 -10.71 10.25
C ALA A 230 -15.03 -11.51 11.41
N PRO A 231 -15.82 -11.85 12.46
CA PRO A 231 -15.35 -12.59 13.61
C PRO A 231 -15.46 -14.11 13.49
N ASN A 232 -16.10 -14.64 12.42
CA ASN A 232 -16.28 -16.07 12.19
C ASN A 232 -16.06 -16.43 10.72
N ASN A 233 -15.79 -17.71 10.45
CA ASN A 233 -15.43 -18.20 9.11
C ASN A 233 -16.58 -18.08 8.10
N GLU A 234 -17.83 -18.25 8.52
CA GLU A 234 -19.00 -18.19 7.66
C GLU A 234 -19.15 -16.77 7.07
N LEU A 235 -19.25 -15.78 7.93
CA LEU A 235 -19.36 -14.37 7.53
C LEU A 235 -18.10 -13.92 6.78
N ARG A 236 -16.90 -14.31 7.25
CA ARG A 236 -15.67 -13.95 6.56
C ARG A 236 -15.60 -14.54 5.15
N THR A 237 -16.07 -15.77 4.95
CA THR A 237 -16.09 -16.42 3.63
C THR A 237 -17.08 -15.73 2.69
N SER A 238 -18.20 -15.22 3.18
CA SER A 238 -19.17 -14.48 2.36
C SER A 238 -18.60 -13.15 1.87
N LEU A 239 -17.77 -12.47 2.69
CA LEU A 239 -17.13 -11.20 2.37
C LEU A 239 -15.79 -11.38 1.63
N MET A 240 -15.01 -12.39 2.02
CA MET A 240 -13.66 -12.65 1.54
C MET A 240 -13.50 -14.12 1.18
N ARG A 241 -13.73 -14.46 -0.08
CA ARG A 241 -13.74 -15.86 -0.58
C ARG A 241 -12.46 -16.62 -0.26
N ILE A 242 -11.34 -15.92 -0.15
CA ILE A 242 -10.02 -16.49 0.18
C ILE A 242 -9.96 -17.16 1.56
N THR A 243 -10.91 -16.85 2.46
CA THR A 243 -11.03 -17.47 3.80
C THR A 243 -11.13 -19.00 3.72
N ARG A 244 -11.67 -19.56 2.63
CA ARG A 244 -11.74 -21.02 2.42
C ARG A 244 -10.36 -21.69 2.46
N ASN A 245 -9.32 -20.98 2.01
CA ASN A 245 -7.94 -21.49 1.98
C ASN A 245 -7.20 -21.21 3.30
N ALA A 246 -7.59 -20.14 4.01
CA ALA A 246 -6.98 -19.72 5.26
C ALA A 246 -8.09 -19.36 6.29
N PRO A 247 -8.70 -20.37 6.94
CA PRO A 247 -9.71 -20.13 7.98
C PRO A 247 -9.09 -19.41 9.19
N LEU A 248 -9.95 -18.77 10.00
CA LEU A 248 -9.54 -17.93 11.12
C LEU A 248 -8.60 -18.63 12.10
N GLU A 249 -8.78 -19.92 12.33
CA GLU A 249 -7.97 -20.71 13.26
C GLU A 249 -6.48 -20.70 12.81
N LYS A 250 -6.24 -20.94 11.52
CA LYS A 250 -4.87 -20.91 10.94
C LYS A 250 -4.33 -19.49 10.90
N LEU A 251 -5.18 -18.50 10.60
CA LEU A 251 -4.78 -17.09 10.59
C LEU A 251 -4.35 -16.66 11.99
N PHE A 252 -5.17 -16.94 13.01
CA PHE A 252 -4.88 -16.55 14.39
C PHE A 252 -3.68 -17.30 14.98
N GLU A 253 -3.46 -18.57 14.61
CA GLU A 253 -2.21 -19.28 14.95
C GLU A 253 -0.97 -18.52 14.44
N ALA A 254 -1.02 -18.01 13.21
CA ALA A 254 0.10 -17.25 12.64
C ALA A 254 0.25 -15.86 13.29
N ILE A 255 -0.87 -15.22 13.66
CA ILE A 255 -0.86 -13.94 14.38
C ILE A 255 -0.29 -14.13 15.79
N ASP A 256 -0.68 -15.18 16.50
CA ASP A 256 -0.16 -15.51 17.84
C ASP A 256 1.35 -15.73 17.75
N TYR A 257 1.81 -16.53 16.79
CA TYR A 257 3.24 -16.72 16.53
C TYR A 257 3.97 -15.39 16.26
N TYR A 258 3.39 -14.50 15.42
CA TYR A 258 3.96 -13.18 15.13
C TYR A 258 4.07 -12.32 16.39
N THR A 259 3.02 -12.25 17.20
CA THR A 259 3.00 -11.44 18.43
C THR A 259 3.93 -11.98 19.50
N GLU A 260 4.03 -13.30 19.66
CA GLU A 260 4.97 -13.96 20.59
C GLU A 260 6.43 -13.76 20.17
N THR A 261 6.73 -13.89 18.86
CA THR A 261 8.08 -13.73 18.32
C THR A 261 8.56 -12.27 18.37
N THR A 262 7.68 -11.32 18.04
CA THR A 262 8.09 -9.92 17.84
C THR A 262 7.78 -9.02 19.04
N ASN A 263 6.90 -9.44 19.94
CA ASN A 263 6.26 -8.63 20.99
C ASN A 263 5.64 -7.33 20.42
N ARG A 264 5.07 -7.40 19.21
CA ARG A 264 4.52 -6.24 18.50
C ARG A 264 3.02 -6.36 18.34
N ARG A 265 2.36 -5.19 18.36
CA ARG A 265 0.92 -5.07 18.18
C ARG A 265 0.51 -5.40 16.75
N VAL A 266 -0.61 -6.10 16.60
CA VAL A 266 -1.32 -6.30 15.34
C VAL A 266 -2.57 -5.43 15.32
N THR A 267 -2.83 -4.78 14.19
CA THR A 267 -4.05 -4.01 13.95
C THR A 267 -5.01 -4.85 13.11
N TYR A 268 -6.27 -4.96 13.56
CA TYR A 268 -7.33 -5.63 12.81
C TYR A 268 -8.19 -4.59 12.11
N GLU A 269 -8.14 -4.61 10.79
CA GLU A 269 -8.97 -3.76 9.94
C GLU A 269 -10.36 -4.40 9.81
N TYR A 270 -11.40 -3.65 10.14
CA TYR A 270 -12.78 -4.12 10.16
C TYR A 270 -13.68 -3.12 9.43
N ILE A 271 -14.09 -3.45 8.21
CA ILE A 271 -15.01 -2.64 7.42
C ILE A 271 -16.43 -2.79 7.95
N MET A 272 -17.18 -1.69 8.07
CA MET A 272 -18.53 -1.66 8.66
C MET A 272 -19.58 -1.65 7.55
N LEU A 273 -20.19 -2.82 7.30
CA LEU A 273 -21.21 -3.04 6.26
C LEU A 273 -22.59 -3.18 6.91
N SER A 274 -23.52 -2.31 6.54
CA SER A 274 -24.87 -2.24 7.10
C SER A 274 -25.62 -3.54 6.91
N GLY A 275 -26.14 -4.09 8.02
CA GLY A 275 -26.92 -5.34 8.03
C GLY A 275 -26.14 -6.61 7.72
N GLU A 276 -24.84 -6.52 7.43
CA GLU A 276 -24.00 -7.69 7.14
C GLU A 276 -23.11 -8.06 8.34
N ASN A 277 -22.33 -7.11 8.86
CA ASN A 277 -21.34 -7.37 9.91
C ASN A 277 -21.32 -6.33 11.04
N ASP A 278 -22.33 -5.48 11.15
CA ASP A 278 -22.37 -4.31 12.04
C ASP A 278 -23.31 -4.45 13.24
N SER A 279 -23.85 -5.65 13.51
CA SER A 279 -24.74 -5.86 14.64
C SER A 279 -24.00 -5.96 15.99
N PRO A 280 -24.65 -5.65 17.14
CA PRO A 280 -24.06 -5.81 18.46
C PRO A 280 -23.64 -7.26 18.78
N GLU A 281 -24.35 -8.26 18.25
CA GLU A 281 -24.02 -9.68 18.43
C GLU A 281 -22.71 -10.02 17.72
N ILE A 282 -22.50 -9.49 16.52
CA ILE A 282 -21.25 -9.65 15.76
C ILE A 282 -20.11 -8.89 16.46
N ALA A 283 -20.39 -7.72 17.03
CA ALA A 283 -19.41 -7.00 17.85
C ALA A 283 -18.98 -7.81 19.07
N GLN A 284 -19.91 -8.52 19.73
CA GLN A 284 -19.57 -9.41 20.84
C GLN A 284 -18.71 -10.59 20.39
N GLN A 285 -19.04 -11.24 19.25
CA GLN A 285 -18.19 -12.29 18.68
C GLN A 285 -16.77 -11.77 18.37
N LEU A 286 -16.65 -10.57 17.83
CA LEU A 286 -15.35 -9.95 17.57
C LEU A 286 -14.58 -9.68 18.85
N ALA A 287 -15.27 -9.18 19.89
CA ALA A 287 -14.67 -8.96 21.19
C ALA A 287 -14.16 -10.28 21.80
N ASP A 288 -14.94 -11.35 21.76
CA ASP A 288 -14.56 -12.66 22.27
C ASP A 288 -13.36 -13.25 21.51
N LEU A 289 -13.31 -13.07 20.20
CA LEU A 289 -12.20 -13.51 19.35
C LEU A 289 -10.87 -12.77 19.67
N ILE A 290 -10.95 -11.46 19.94
CA ILE A 290 -9.76 -10.60 20.16
C ILE A 290 -9.32 -10.63 21.64
N LYS A 291 -10.24 -10.80 22.59
CA LYS A 291 -9.98 -10.69 24.03
C LYS A 291 -8.78 -11.50 24.55
N PRO A 292 -8.53 -12.75 24.11
CA PRO A 292 -7.34 -13.49 24.53
C PRO A 292 -6.01 -12.83 24.14
N ARG A 293 -6.03 -11.95 23.12
CA ARG A 293 -4.88 -11.29 22.49
C ARG A 293 -4.84 -9.78 22.75
N ASN A 294 -5.74 -9.26 23.56
CA ASN A 294 -6.04 -7.83 23.67
C ASN A 294 -4.83 -6.95 23.99
N LYS A 295 -3.82 -7.47 24.71
CA LYS A 295 -2.61 -6.71 25.08
C LYS A 295 -1.85 -6.19 23.85
N LEU A 296 -1.82 -6.97 22.78
CA LEU A 296 -1.11 -6.65 21.52
C LEU A 296 -2.07 -6.53 20.33
N SER A 297 -3.31 -6.12 20.60
CA SER A 297 -4.37 -6.00 19.61
C SER A 297 -4.93 -4.59 19.55
N TYR A 298 -5.31 -4.17 18.34
CA TYR A 298 -6.00 -2.92 18.09
C TYR A 298 -7.00 -3.12 16.94
N VAL A 299 -8.20 -2.61 17.06
CA VAL A 299 -9.24 -2.74 16.02
C VAL A 299 -9.52 -1.39 15.38
N ASN A 300 -9.35 -1.30 14.06
CA ASN A 300 -9.77 -0.17 13.26
C ASN A 300 -11.13 -0.48 12.64
N LEU A 301 -12.17 0.23 13.08
CA LEU A 301 -13.47 0.22 12.43
C LEU A 301 -13.43 1.18 11.25
N ILE A 302 -13.61 0.66 10.05
CA ILE A 302 -13.54 1.44 8.80
C ILE A 302 -14.97 1.65 8.31
N PRO A 303 -15.48 2.89 8.26
CA PRO A 303 -16.72 3.17 7.56
C PRO A 303 -16.64 2.70 6.11
N TYR A 304 -17.64 1.98 5.62
CA TYR A 304 -17.65 1.51 4.24
C TYR A 304 -17.76 2.70 3.28
N ASN A 305 -16.91 2.70 2.28
CA ASN A 305 -17.00 3.65 1.17
C ASN A 305 -17.67 2.94 -0.01
N PRO A 306 -18.85 3.40 -0.46
CA PRO A 306 -19.59 2.76 -1.52
C PRO A 306 -18.74 2.59 -2.79
N VAL A 307 -18.88 1.45 -3.43
CA VAL A 307 -18.27 1.12 -4.72
C VAL A 307 -19.41 0.93 -5.71
N ALA A 308 -19.41 1.69 -6.79
CA ALA A 308 -20.52 1.74 -7.74
C ALA A 308 -20.92 0.36 -8.29
N GLU A 309 -19.94 -0.53 -8.45
CA GLU A 309 -20.13 -1.89 -8.94
C GLU A 309 -20.63 -2.88 -7.86
N HIS A 310 -20.57 -2.51 -6.58
CA HIS A 310 -20.98 -3.33 -5.45
C HIS A 310 -22.26 -2.81 -4.78
N ILE A 311 -23.32 -2.68 -5.56
CA ILE A 311 -24.63 -2.14 -5.13
C ILE A 311 -25.28 -2.90 -3.96
N LYS A 312 -24.76 -4.08 -3.60
CA LYS A 312 -25.27 -4.90 -2.48
C LYS A 312 -24.97 -4.27 -1.13
N TYR A 313 -23.88 -3.55 -0.99
CA TYR A 313 -23.39 -3.12 0.30
C TYR A 313 -23.68 -1.64 0.55
N GLU A 314 -24.11 -1.36 1.77
CA GLU A 314 -24.34 -0.01 2.25
C GLU A 314 -23.44 0.27 3.46
N ARG A 315 -23.17 1.54 3.67
CA ARG A 315 -22.44 2.01 4.84
C ARG A 315 -23.26 1.79 6.10
N SER A 316 -22.66 1.25 7.15
CA SER A 316 -23.26 1.21 8.49
C SER A 316 -23.59 2.61 8.98
N THR A 317 -24.76 2.75 9.62
CA THR A 317 -25.19 4.03 10.21
C THR A 317 -24.23 4.45 11.34
N LYS A 318 -24.17 5.76 11.61
CA LYS A 318 -23.38 6.27 12.74
C LYS A 318 -23.81 5.67 14.08
N ASP A 319 -25.12 5.42 14.25
CA ASP A 319 -25.68 4.80 15.46
C ASP A 319 -25.22 3.33 15.60
N ASN A 320 -25.32 2.54 14.54
CA ASN A 320 -24.84 1.15 14.56
C ASN A 320 -23.32 1.08 14.78
N THR A 321 -22.55 1.93 14.12
CA THR A 321 -21.10 2.03 14.33
C THR A 321 -20.78 2.39 15.79
N ALA A 322 -21.52 3.32 16.40
CA ALA A 322 -21.35 3.67 17.81
C ALA A 322 -21.69 2.51 18.74
N LYS A 323 -22.83 1.82 18.51
CA LYS A 323 -23.20 0.64 19.29
C LYS A 323 -22.16 -0.48 19.19
N PHE A 324 -21.66 -0.74 17.99
CA PHE A 324 -20.59 -1.73 17.76
C PHE A 324 -19.32 -1.34 18.51
N TYR A 325 -18.90 -0.10 18.41
CA TYR A 325 -17.77 0.46 19.14
C TYR A 325 -17.94 0.31 20.65
N ASP A 326 -19.12 0.64 21.18
CA ASP A 326 -19.41 0.55 22.63
C ASP A 326 -19.34 -0.89 23.14
N VAL A 327 -19.80 -1.88 22.36
CA VAL A 327 -19.66 -3.31 22.72
C VAL A 327 -18.18 -3.67 22.83
N LEU A 328 -17.37 -3.29 21.86
CA LEU A 328 -15.90 -3.55 21.90
C LEU A 328 -15.27 -2.90 23.13
N LYS A 329 -15.59 -1.63 23.40
CA LYS A 329 -15.05 -0.87 24.55
C LYS A 329 -15.47 -1.48 25.90
N LYS A 330 -16.73 -1.90 26.05
CA LYS A 330 -17.23 -2.58 27.26
C LYS A 330 -16.51 -3.90 27.52
N ASN A 331 -16.06 -4.59 26.47
CA ASN A 331 -15.24 -5.80 26.56
C ASN A 331 -13.73 -5.50 26.74
N GLY A 332 -13.34 -4.22 26.87
CA GLY A 332 -11.95 -3.81 27.07
C GLY A 332 -11.11 -3.84 25.80
N ILE A 333 -11.70 -3.98 24.61
CA ILE A 333 -10.96 -4.00 23.34
C ILE A 333 -10.51 -2.59 22.96
N ASN A 334 -9.23 -2.46 22.59
CA ASN A 334 -8.71 -1.23 22.04
C ASN A 334 -9.20 -1.06 20.59
N CYS A 335 -10.02 -0.05 20.36
CA CYS A 335 -10.56 0.21 19.03
C CYS A 335 -10.74 1.71 18.75
N VAL A 336 -10.79 2.06 17.46
CA VAL A 336 -11.09 3.40 16.94
C VAL A 336 -11.96 3.29 15.70
N VAL A 337 -12.78 4.29 15.45
CA VAL A 337 -13.40 4.52 14.14
C VAL A 337 -12.44 5.34 13.30
N ARG A 338 -12.00 4.79 12.17
CA ARG A 338 -11.01 5.41 11.30
C ARG A 338 -11.58 6.66 10.63
N GLN A 339 -10.77 7.71 10.59
CA GLN A 339 -11.09 8.90 9.79
C GLN A 339 -11.01 8.55 8.30
N GLU A 340 -11.94 9.08 7.54
CA GLU A 340 -12.00 8.91 6.09
C GLU A 340 -11.21 10.01 5.39
N HIS A 341 -10.72 9.68 4.21
CA HIS A 341 -9.95 10.59 3.36
C HIS A 341 -10.34 10.39 1.90
N GLY A 342 -10.46 11.49 1.14
CA GLY A 342 -10.65 11.48 -0.31
C GLY A 342 -11.91 10.76 -0.79
N THR A 343 -13.00 10.83 -0.03
CA THR A 343 -14.27 10.15 -0.38
C THR A 343 -14.95 10.75 -1.60
N ASP A 344 -14.70 12.00 -1.89
CA ASP A 344 -15.22 12.77 -3.03
C ASP A 344 -14.51 12.48 -4.36
N ILE A 345 -13.33 11.82 -4.29
CA ILE A 345 -12.52 11.45 -5.46
C ILE A 345 -12.28 9.94 -5.56
N ASP A 346 -13.09 9.11 -4.92
CA ASP A 346 -12.92 7.65 -4.85
C ASP A 346 -11.50 7.21 -4.44
N ALA A 347 -10.91 7.91 -3.45
CA ALA A 347 -9.56 7.63 -2.96
C ALA A 347 -9.54 6.87 -1.64
N ALA A 348 -10.71 6.58 -1.06
CA ALA A 348 -10.79 5.89 0.21
C ALA A 348 -10.52 4.38 0.09
N CYS A 349 -10.27 3.73 1.24
CA CYS A 349 -10.02 2.29 1.29
C CYS A 349 -11.12 1.49 0.60
N GLY A 350 -10.73 0.57 -0.30
CA GLY A 350 -11.63 -0.28 -1.06
C GLY A 350 -12.15 0.31 -2.38
N GLN A 351 -11.86 1.58 -2.68
CA GLN A 351 -12.35 2.26 -3.89
C GLN A 351 -11.36 2.25 -5.06
N LEU A 352 -10.08 1.95 -4.83
CA LEU A 352 -9.05 1.96 -5.87
C LEU A 352 -9.26 0.84 -6.90
N ARG A 353 -9.26 1.17 -8.19
CA ARG A 353 -9.58 0.24 -9.27
C ARG A 353 -8.76 0.38 -10.56
N SER A 354 -7.80 1.32 -10.62
CA SER A 354 -6.89 1.52 -11.78
C SER A 354 -7.61 1.69 -13.11
N CYS A 355 -8.68 2.49 -13.18
CA CYS A 355 -9.52 2.59 -14.35
C CYS A 355 -9.32 3.90 -15.13
N LEU A 356 -9.09 3.79 -16.45
CA LEU A 356 -9.06 4.91 -17.40
C LEU A 356 -10.45 5.53 -17.65
N LEU A 357 -11.54 4.90 -17.18
CA LEU A 357 -12.91 5.38 -17.42
C LEU A 357 -13.21 6.77 -16.85
N TYR A 358 -12.35 7.29 -15.95
CA TYR A 358 -12.48 8.65 -15.45
C TYR A 358 -12.00 9.76 -16.40
N THR A 359 -11.30 9.41 -17.49
CA THR A 359 -10.76 10.42 -18.41
C THR A 359 -11.75 10.82 -19.50
N SER A 360 -12.79 10.00 -19.77
CA SER A 360 -13.80 10.34 -20.77
C SER A 360 -14.82 11.35 -20.25
N ASP A 361 -15.23 11.24 -18.99
CA ASP A 361 -16.26 12.13 -18.45
C ASP A 361 -15.72 13.52 -18.06
N ALA A 362 -14.44 13.62 -17.68
CA ALA A 362 -13.81 14.92 -17.39
C ALA A 362 -13.39 15.71 -18.64
N ALA A 363 -13.25 15.05 -19.79
CA ALA A 363 -12.92 15.69 -21.05
C ALA A 363 -14.18 16.26 -21.77
N ASP A 364 -15.37 15.71 -21.51
CA ASP A 364 -16.61 16.19 -22.12
C ASP A 364 -17.24 17.40 -21.40
N GLU A 365 -16.88 17.66 -20.15
CA GLU A 365 -17.37 18.85 -19.43
C GLU A 365 -16.53 20.12 -19.68
N GLY A 366 -15.40 20.04 -20.41
CA GLY A 366 -14.48 21.15 -20.67
C GLY A 366 -14.61 21.87 -22.02
N LEU A 367 -15.51 21.44 -22.93
CA LEU A 367 -15.72 22.10 -24.23
C LEU A 367 -17.18 22.51 -24.45
N GLY A 368 -17.59 23.47 -23.64
CA GLY A 368 -18.86 24.17 -23.81
C GLY A 368 -18.70 25.67 -23.58
N VAL A 369 -18.54 26.41 -24.71
CA VAL A 369 -18.53 27.86 -24.95
C VAL A 369 -17.17 28.51 -24.90
#